data_9a45b84ef40bb01e91714c8ed274b381
#
_entry.id   9a45b84ef40bb01e91714c8ed274b381
#
_cell.length_a   1.000
_cell.length_b   1.000
_cell.length_c   1.000
_cell.angle_alpha   90.00
_cell.angle_beta   90.00
_cell.angle_gamma   90.00
#
_symmetry.space_group_name_H-M   'P 1'
#
loop_
_entity.id
_entity.type
_entity.pdbx_description
1 polymer ?
#
loop_
_entity_poly.entity_id
_entity_poly.type
_entity_poly.pdbx_seq_one_letter_code
_entity_poly.pdbx_strand_id
1 'polypeptide(L)'
;LKSLKDRIQGLEEKALPLQGQQFSIVNGQLTATPDNKKSYIDNGYSVNDIVYSIVNLILDKIRVAPWGLYKVVDESSLKSYNGLIRKKNLSGKEYKRALSLHQKALEPITNANSSTGKLMELLKWPNDEETYNDYVAAGCGYKLLTGDKYQWANLLDMGANKGIPQELWNLPSQVTKILALKGFPPRKVGYQFEGDGIYQYPKEEVSHELYWNPNWGINQQLNGMAPLKAALKTITRNNSAKDASSSKFQNNGLEAVIYVDEPGISDAQGKHQHAKATKQALISEYTGTKNQGKIAVSPYKMGVANLGLSPVELGIIEAEKWDAVLLCAIYGVPPELIGVVSKTYNNVVEAEKALTSRSALPLLTSHRDNYNRKLQTDWGFRGQNVYVDYDVSVYTELQEDVNQILDWTNKLIAVRPNEQRTLAGLEADPDPLMDQLWVTTAGRQPLEDYQIGAVDEALNPDNENVA
;
A
#
# COMPACT_ATOMS: atom_id res chain seq x y z
N LEU A 1 23.97 -15.48 -31.69
CA LEU A 1 22.84 -14.80 -31.02
C LEU A 1 22.57 -13.52 -31.81
N LYS A 2 21.40 -13.44 -32.46
CA LYS A 2 20.97 -12.20 -33.13
C LYS A 2 20.86 -11.12 -32.04
N SER A 3 21.39 -9.92 -32.31
CA SER A 3 21.32 -8.81 -31.37
C SER A 3 19.88 -8.47 -31.03
N LEU A 4 19.61 -7.85 -29.91
CA LEU A 4 18.26 -7.39 -29.53
C LEU A 4 17.67 -6.48 -30.65
N LYS A 5 18.52 -5.70 -31.29
CA LYS A 5 18.15 -4.87 -32.47
C LYS A 5 17.58 -5.68 -33.61
N ASP A 6 18.20 -6.84 -33.94
CA ASP A 6 17.73 -7.72 -35.03
C ASP A 6 16.40 -8.40 -34.68
N ARG A 7 16.13 -8.61 -33.38
CA ARG A 7 14.85 -9.18 -32.91
C ARG A 7 13.72 -8.17 -32.84
N ILE A 8 14.04 -6.89 -32.74
CA ILE A 8 13.08 -5.77 -32.64
C ILE A 8 12.76 -5.17 -34.02
N GLN A 9 13.60 -5.42 -35.06
CA GLN A 9 13.29 -5.04 -36.43
C GLN A 9 11.98 -5.69 -36.89
N GLY A 10 10.88 -4.95 -36.87
CA GLY A 10 9.52 -5.40 -37.15
C GLY A 10 8.54 -5.24 -35.99
N LEU A 11 8.99 -4.73 -34.84
CA LEU A 11 8.11 -4.31 -33.77
C LEU A 11 7.60 -2.87 -34.09
N GLU A 12 6.33 -2.76 -34.46
CA GLU A 12 5.68 -1.46 -34.47
C GLU A 12 5.34 -1.07 -33.05
N GLU A 13 5.94 -0.01 -32.58
CA GLU A 13 5.51 0.69 -31.41
C GLU A 13 4.17 1.37 -31.71
N LYS A 14 3.06 0.80 -31.25
CA LYS A 14 1.80 1.53 -31.19
C LYS A 14 1.73 2.19 -29.84
N ALA A 15 1.93 3.51 -29.80
CA ALA A 15 1.49 4.31 -28.69
C ALA A 15 0.04 3.91 -28.38
N LEU A 16 -0.25 3.52 -27.15
CA LEU A 16 -1.62 3.26 -26.72
C LEU A 16 -2.41 4.55 -26.98
N PRO A 17 -3.56 4.49 -27.70
CA PRO A 17 -4.38 5.66 -27.86
C PRO A 17 -4.71 6.20 -26.46
N LEU A 18 -4.63 7.51 -26.30
CA LEU A 18 -5.08 8.23 -25.10
C LEU A 18 -6.53 7.83 -24.82
N GLN A 19 -6.74 6.87 -23.93
CA GLN A 19 -8.07 6.40 -23.56
C GLN A 19 -8.58 7.24 -22.40
N GLY A 20 -9.61 8.04 -22.70
CA GLY A 20 -10.43 8.67 -21.69
C GLY A 20 -9.78 9.88 -21.02
N GLN A 21 -10.03 11.05 -21.54
CA GLN A 21 -9.85 12.28 -20.77
C GLN A 21 -11.07 12.46 -19.86
N GLN A 22 -10.87 12.63 -18.57
CA GLN A 22 -11.92 13.07 -17.66
C GLN A 22 -11.84 14.58 -17.53
N PHE A 23 -12.98 15.25 -17.77
CA PHE A 23 -13.06 16.68 -17.72
C PHE A 23 -13.60 17.14 -16.35
N SER A 24 -12.94 18.08 -15.73
CA SER A 24 -13.46 18.85 -14.62
C SER A 24 -13.49 20.33 -14.98
N ILE A 25 -14.44 21.06 -14.45
CA ILE A 25 -14.53 22.52 -14.64
C ILE A 25 -13.85 23.19 -13.46
N VAL A 26 -12.69 23.80 -13.70
CA VAL A 26 -11.97 24.60 -12.69
C VAL A 26 -11.91 26.03 -13.21
N ASN A 27 -12.42 26.97 -12.41
CA ASN A 27 -12.48 28.41 -12.80
C ASN A 27 -13.16 28.68 -14.15
N GLY A 28 -14.18 27.90 -14.49
CA GLY A 28 -14.90 28.06 -15.78
C GLY A 28 -14.14 27.48 -16.99
N GLN A 29 -12.98 26.87 -16.81
CA GLN A 29 -12.25 26.17 -17.86
C GLN A 29 -12.37 24.66 -17.68
N LEU A 30 -12.59 23.97 -18.80
CA LEU A 30 -12.55 22.50 -18.85
C LEU A 30 -11.10 22.04 -18.71
N THR A 31 -10.78 21.45 -17.57
CA THR A 31 -9.50 20.76 -17.35
C THR A 31 -9.70 19.27 -17.50
N ALA A 32 -8.88 18.65 -18.33
CA ALA A 32 -8.87 17.21 -18.52
C ALA A 32 -7.73 16.59 -17.70
N THR A 33 -8.05 15.60 -16.87
CA THR A 33 -7.04 14.77 -16.23
C THR A 33 -6.72 13.60 -17.16
N PRO A 34 -5.52 13.53 -17.75
CA PRO A 34 -5.17 12.47 -18.66
C PRO A 34 -5.18 11.10 -18.00
N ASP A 35 -5.73 10.08 -18.69
CA ASP A 35 -5.71 8.69 -18.24
C ASP A 35 -4.39 8.02 -18.69
N ASN A 36 -3.29 8.36 -18.02
CA ASN A 36 -1.98 7.79 -18.29
C ASN A 36 -1.15 7.67 -17.00
N LYS A 37 -0.09 6.84 -17.02
CA LYS A 37 0.77 6.55 -15.88
C LYS A 37 1.41 7.80 -15.28
N LYS A 38 1.81 8.77 -16.12
CA LYS A 38 2.40 10.03 -15.66
C LYS A 38 1.37 10.86 -14.87
N SER A 39 0.15 10.99 -15.37
CA SER A 39 -0.90 11.72 -14.68
C SER A 39 -1.29 11.09 -13.34
N TYR A 40 -1.22 9.75 -13.21
CA TYR A 40 -1.49 9.10 -11.92
C TYR A 40 -0.46 9.48 -10.86
N ILE A 41 0.80 9.69 -11.26
CA ILE A 41 1.84 10.17 -10.37
C ILE A 41 1.67 11.66 -10.10
N ASP A 42 1.62 12.49 -11.16
CA ASP A 42 1.63 13.95 -11.03
C ASP A 42 0.35 14.49 -10.36
N ASN A 43 -0.83 14.07 -10.82
CA ASN A 43 -2.12 14.55 -10.32
C ASN A 43 -2.73 13.66 -9.22
N GLY A 44 -2.30 12.41 -9.13
CA GLY A 44 -2.74 11.47 -8.10
C GLY A 44 -1.86 11.53 -6.86
N TYR A 45 -0.62 11.06 -6.96
CA TYR A 45 0.25 10.91 -5.80
C TYR A 45 0.88 12.23 -5.33
N SER A 46 1.40 13.05 -6.28
CA SER A 46 2.16 14.25 -5.92
C SER A 46 1.31 15.42 -5.43
N VAL A 47 0.02 15.45 -5.80
CA VAL A 47 -0.89 16.57 -5.47
C VAL A 47 -1.96 16.16 -4.45
N ASN A 48 -2.40 14.89 -4.45
CA ASN A 48 -3.45 14.42 -3.58
C ASN A 48 -2.88 13.85 -2.28
N ASP A 49 -3.08 14.53 -1.16
CA ASP A 49 -2.60 14.17 0.18
C ASP A 49 -3.17 12.84 0.69
N ILE A 50 -4.39 12.48 0.32
CA ILE A 50 -5.04 11.23 0.72
C ILE A 50 -4.33 10.05 0.04
N VAL A 51 -4.12 10.15 -1.28
CA VAL A 51 -3.39 9.10 -2.04
C VAL A 51 -1.95 8.99 -1.52
N TYR A 52 -1.28 10.11 -1.29
CA TYR A 52 0.07 10.14 -0.72
C TYR A 52 0.12 9.41 0.63
N SER A 53 -0.80 9.73 1.54
CA SER A 53 -0.85 9.11 2.88
C SER A 53 -1.12 7.61 2.81
N ILE A 54 -2.09 7.18 2.01
CA ILE A 54 -2.45 5.76 1.84
C ILE A 54 -1.27 4.95 1.29
N VAL A 55 -0.64 5.45 0.23
CA VAL A 55 0.49 4.74 -0.41
C VAL A 55 1.66 4.64 0.55
N ASN A 56 2.04 5.73 1.25
CA ASN A 56 3.15 5.69 2.18
C ASN A 56 2.88 4.79 3.39
N LEU A 57 1.67 4.74 3.94
CA LEU A 57 1.32 3.77 4.99
C LEU A 57 1.60 2.32 4.56
N ILE A 58 1.30 1.96 3.31
CA ILE A 58 1.60 0.63 2.78
C ILE A 58 3.11 0.45 2.61
N LEU A 59 3.81 1.45 2.04
CA LEU A 59 5.26 1.37 1.79
C LEU A 59 6.07 1.27 3.08
N ASP A 60 5.65 1.97 4.13
CA ASP A 60 6.30 1.90 5.44
C ASP A 60 6.18 0.50 6.05
N LYS A 61 5.03 -0.16 5.90
CA LYS A 61 4.90 -1.58 6.31
C LYS A 61 5.79 -2.51 5.47
N ILE A 62 5.98 -2.24 4.19
CA ILE A 62 6.86 -3.01 3.32
C ILE A 62 8.34 -2.86 3.73
N ARG A 63 8.77 -1.64 4.09
CA ARG A 63 10.17 -1.36 4.49
C ARG A 63 10.62 -2.09 5.75
N VAL A 64 9.69 -2.46 6.62
CA VAL A 64 10.02 -3.12 7.89
C VAL A 64 10.50 -4.56 7.69
N ALA A 65 10.08 -5.26 6.62
CA ALA A 65 10.37 -6.67 6.41
C ALA A 65 11.83 -6.92 6.02
N PRO A 66 12.66 -7.61 6.83
CA PRO A 66 14.00 -7.99 6.41
C PRO A 66 13.94 -9.18 5.43
N TRP A 67 14.85 -9.20 4.48
CA TRP A 67 14.95 -10.23 3.46
C TRP A 67 16.13 -11.16 3.71
N GLY A 68 15.94 -12.44 3.45
CA GLY A 68 16.96 -13.46 3.64
C GLY A 68 17.02 -14.46 2.50
N LEU A 69 18.17 -15.15 2.42
CA LEU A 69 18.43 -16.24 1.49
C LEU A 69 18.38 -17.56 2.22
N TYR A 70 17.60 -18.49 1.69
CA TYR A 70 17.32 -19.77 2.33
C TYR A 70 17.52 -20.93 1.37
N LYS A 71 17.73 -22.09 1.96
CA LYS A 71 17.65 -23.39 1.29
C LYS A 71 16.33 -24.05 1.64
N VAL A 72 15.60 -24.55 0.65
CA VAL A 72 14.36 -25.31 0.89
C VAL A 72 14.71 -26.72 1.38
N VAL A 73 14.25 -27.06 2.57
CA VAL A 73 14.45 -28.37 3.22
C VAL A 73 13.19 -29.23 3.10
N ASP A 74 12.02 -28.64 3.31
CA ASP A 74 10.74 -29.35 3.20
C ASP A 74 9.74 -28.57 2.31
N GLU A 75 9.56 -29.06 1.08
CA GLU A 75 8.64 -28.45 0.10
C GLU A 75 7.17 -28.50 0.55
N SER A 76 6.77 -29.53 1.33
CA SER A 76 5.38 -29.67 1.78
C SER A 76 5.03 -28.60 2.82
N SER A 77 5.95 -28.35 3.75
CA SER A 77 5.85 -27.27 4.73
C SER A 77 5.90 -25.90 4.04
N LEU A 78 6.76 -25.70 3.04
CA LEU A 78 6.84 -24.49 2.24
C LEU A 78 5.51 -24.19 1.51
N LYS A 79 4.90 -25.20 0.91
CA LYS A 79 3.60 -25.09 0.25
C LYS A 79 2.50 -24.68 1.24
N SER A 80 2.50 -25.28 2.42
CA SER A 80 1.55 -24.96 3.49
C SER A 80 1.74 -23.56 4.03
N TYR A 81 2.99 -23.14 4.28
CA TYR A 81 3.36 -21.78 4.67
C TYR A 81 2.88 -20.74 3.65
N ASN A 82 3.20 -20.94 2.37
CA ASN A 82 2.77 -20.07 1.28
C ASN A 82 1.24 -19.97 1.18
N GLY A 83 0.52 -21.05 1.46
CA GLY A 83 -0.94 -21.06 1.52
C GLY A 83 -1.50 -20.19 2.65
N LEU A 84 -0.86 -20.20 3.82
CA LEU A 84 -1.27 -19.39 4.96
C LEU A 84 -0.98 -17.89 4.74
N ILE A 85 0.23 -17.55 4.33
CA ILE A 85 0.65 -16.14 4.15
C ILE A 85 -0.17 -15.40 3.09
N ARG A 86 -0.75 -16.11 2.12
CA ARG A 86 -1.64 -15.53 1.10
C ARG A 86 -3.05 -15.23 1.58
N LYS A 87 -3.41 -15.60 2.82
CA LYS A 87 -4.73 -15.31 3.39
C LYS A 87 -4.83 -13.81 3.73
N LYS A 88 -5.92 -13.18 3.30
CA LYS A 88 -6.16 -11.75 3.55
C LYS A 88 -6.51 -11.41 5.02
N ASN A 89 -6.95 -12.37 5.79
CA ASN A 89 -7.27 -12.24 7.22
C ASN A 89 -6.56 -13.37 7.95
N LEU A 90 -5.31 -13.13 8.33
CA LEU A 90 -4.51 -14.11 9.04
C LEU A 90 -4.85 -14.01 10.54
N SER A 91 -5.38 -15.10 11.12
CA SER A 91 -5.57 -15.17 12.57
C SER A 91 -4.24 -15.39 13.27
N GLY A 92 -4.13 -15.01 14.55
CA GLY A 92 -2.91 -15.20 15.31
C GLY A 92 -2.44 -16.66 15.38
N LYS A 93 -3.39 -17.63 15.48
CA LYS A 93 -3.07 -19.08 15.40
C LYS A 93 -2.49 -19.48 14.04
N GLU A 94 -3.07 -18.97 12.95
CA GLU A 94 -2.55 -19.21 11.60
C GLU A 94 -1.18 -18.56 11.40
N TYR A 95 -0.97 -17.38 11.98
CA TYR A 95 0.32 -16.70 11.96
C TYR A 95 1.41 -17.50 12.69
N LYS A 96 1.16 -17.95 13.93
CA LYS A 96 2.08 -18.84 14.66
C LYS A 96 2.39 -20.11 13.88
N ARG A 97 1.37 -20.72 13.29
CA ARG A 97 1.54 -21.90 12.41
C ARG A 97 2.39 -21.56 11.19
N ALA A 98 2.20 -20.40 10.58
CA ALA A 98 3.00 -19.95 9.44
C ALA A 98 4.48 -19.80 9.82
N LEU A 99 4.81 -19.19 10.98
CA LEU A 99 6.18 -19.08 11.48
C LEU A 99 6.84 -20.47 11.71
N SER A 100 6.12 -21.40 12.36
CA SER A 100 6.63 -22.75 12.56
C SER A 100 6.87 -23.51 11.24
N LEU A 101 5.96 -23.35 10.26
CA LEU A 101 6.13 -23.94 8.94
C LEU A 101 7.29 -23.31 8.16
N HIS A 102 7.51 -21.99 8.29
CA HIS A 102 8.65 -21.30 7.71
C HIS A 102 9.98 -21.87 8.22
N GLN A 103 10.13 -21.97 9.55
CA GLN A 103 11.32 -22.54 10.18
C GLN A 103 11.57 -24.00 9.78
N LYS A 104 10.51 -24.79 9.63
CA LYS A 104 10.62 -26.19 9.19
C LYS A 104 10.96 -26.32 7.70
N ALA A 105 10.46 -25.40 6.86
CA ALA A 105 10.60 -25.46 5.41
C ALA A 105 11.93 -24.90 4.92
N LEU A 106 12.45 -23.88 5.60
CA LEU A 106 13.54 -23.03 5.12
C LEU A 106 14.69 -22.98 6.13
N GLU A 107 15.90 -23.30 5.66
CA GLU A 107 17.14 -23.18 6.41
C GLU A 107 17.94 -21.97 5.90
N PRO A 108 18.34 -21.01 6.76
CA PRO A 108 19.13 -19.86 6.34
C PRO A 108 20.48 -20.30 5.75
N ILE A 109 20.86 -19.75 4.62
CA ILE A 109 22.18 -19.96 4.02
C ILE A 109 23.17 -19.06 4.75
N THR A 110 24.04 -19.65 5.57
CA THR A 110 25.11 -18.95 6.31
C THR A 110 26.45 -19.04 5.59
N ASN A 111 26.74 -20.16 4.95
CA ASN A 111 27.97 -20.41 4.20
C ASN A 111 27.73 -20.14 2.71
N ALA A 112 28.07 -18.92 2.30
CA ALA A 112 27.88 -18.48 0.92
C ALA A 112 29.01 -18.95 0.02
N ASN A 113 28.69 -19.53 -1.15
CA ASN A 113 29.61 -19.65 -2.27
C ASN A 113 29.66 -18.33 -3.06
N SER A 114 30.49 -18.25 -4.11
CA SER A 114 30.64 -17.03 -4.93
C SER A 114 29.29 -16.51 -5.45
N SER A 115 28.39 -17.36 -5.86
CA SER A 115 27.09 -16.99 -6.45
C SER A 115 26.06 -16.62 -5.40
N THR A 116 25.91 -17.42 -4.34
CA THR A 116 24.99 -17.14 -3.23
C THR A 116 25.47 -15.96 -2.39
N GLY A 117 26.80 -15.76 -2.28
CA GLY A 117 27.37 -14.59 -1.61
C GLY A 117 26.99 -13.28 -2.28
N LYS A 118 27.08 -13.23 -3.62
CA LYS A 118 26.62 -12.05 -4.38
C LYS A 118 25.12 -11.79 -4.21
N LEU A 119 24.31 -12.85 -4.21
CA LEU A 119 22.88 -12.72 -3.98
C LEU A 119 22.56 -12.22 -2.56
N MET A 120 23.29 -12.68 -1.54
CA MET A 120 23.16 -12.17 -0.17
C MET A 120 23.56 -10.69 -0.07
N GLU A 121 24.58 -10.26 -0.82
CA GLU A 121 24.98 -8.86 -0.91
C GLU A 121 23.87 -8.01 -1.53
N LEU A 122 23.27 -8.47 -2.64
CA LEU A 122 22.16 -7.80 -3.31
C LEU A 122 20.90 -7.67 -2.42
N LEU A 123 20.65 -8.64 -1.53
CA LEU A 123 19.55 -8.55 -0.57
C LEU A 123 19.81 -7.54 0.58
N LYS A 124 21.00 -6.96 0.63
CA LYS A 124 21.33 -5.83 1.52
C LYS A 124 21.42 -4.54 0.72
N TRP A 125 22.16 -4.58 -0.38
CA TRP A 125 22.51 -3.46 -1.24
C TRP A 125 22.24 -3.84 -2.70
N PRO A 126 21.05 -3.56 -3.23
CA PRO A 126 20.68 -3.91 -4.61
C PRO A 126 21.50 -3.12 -5.63
N ASN A 127 21.93 -1.93 -5.26
CA ASN A 127 22.80 -1.01 -5.99
C ASN A 127 23.59 -0.14 -4.98
N ASP A 128 24.33 0.83 -5.45
CA ASP A 128 25.15 1.74 -4.64
C ASP A 128 24.36 2.90 -4.00
N GLU A 129 23.08 3.06 -4.31
CA GLU A 129 22.27 4.21 -3.87
C GLU A 129 21.24 3.88 -2.78
N GLU A 130 20.74 2.64 -2.73
CA GLU A 130 19.59 2.31 -1.87
C GLU A 130 19.73 0.98 -1.12
N THR A 131 18.94 0.81 -0.05
CA THR A 131 18.80 -0.47 0.64
C THR A 131 17.81 -1.38 -0.09
N TYR A 132 17.91 -2.71 0.12
CA TYR A 132 16.97 -3.63 -0.53
C TYR A 132 15.51 -3.39 -0.12
N ASN A 133 15.27 -2.98 1.13
CA ASN A 133 13.93 -2.65 1.60
C ASN A 133 13.35 -1.42 0.90
N ASP A 134 14.16 -0.38 0.68
CA ASP A 134 13.76 0.81 -0.09
C ASP A 134 13.53 0.48 -1.56
N TYR A 135 14.39 -0.33 -2.17
CA TYR A 135 14.24 -0.85 -3.53
C TYR A 135 12.91 -1.61 -3.72
N VAL A 136 12.57 -2.50 -2.78
CA VAL A 136 11.30 -3.25 -2.84
C VAL A 136 10.12 -2.31 -2.65
N ALA A 137 10.19 -1.38 -1.68
CA ALA A 137 9.15 -0.40 -1.41
C ALA A 137 8.92 0.52 -2.62
N ALA A 138 9.97 1.11 -3.19
CA ALA A 138 9.88 1.95 -4.38
C ALA A 138 9.23 1.22 -5.56
N GLY A 139 9.66 -0.02 -5.83
CA GLY A 139 9.04 -0.87 -6.84
C GLY A 139 7.55 -1.13 -6.57
N CYS A 140 7.17 -1.42 -5.32
CA CYS A 140 5.77 -1.58 -4.93
C CYS A 140 4.99 -0.26 -5.07
N GLY A 141 5.62 0.89 -4.82
CA GLY A 141 5.05 2.21 -5.05
C GLY A 141 4.65 2.41 -6.51
N TYR A 142 5.53 2.09 -7.47
CA TYR A 142 5.18 2.12 -8.89
C TYR A 142 3.99 1.21 -9.22
N LYS A 143 3.95 0.00 -8.66
CA LYS A 143 2.83 -0.93 -8.87
C LYS A 143 1.51 -0.38 -8.30
N LEU A 144 1.53 0.22 -7.11
CA LEU A 144 0.37 0.83 -6.49
C LEU A 144 -0.17 2.02 -7.30
N LEU A 145 0.71 2.82 -7.88
CA LEU A 145 0.33 4.03 -8.61
C LEU A 145 -0.06 3.74 -10.07
N THR A 146 0.72 2.92 -10.77
CA THR A 146 0.61 2.75 -12.22
C THR A 146 0.11 1.38 -12.66
N GLY A 147 0.01 0.43 -11.73
CA GLY A 147 -0.36 -0.94 -12.00
C GLY A 147 0.80 -1.85 -12.42
N ASP A 148 1.96 -1.28 -12.72
CA ASP A 148 3.15 -2.00 -13.19
C ASP A 148 4.38 -1.69 -12.33
N LYS A 149 5.20 -2.72 -12.10
CA LYS A 149 6.50 -2.64 -11.46
C LYS A 149 7.52 -3.29 -12.37
N TYR A 150 8.53 -2.53 -12.78
CA TYR A 150 9.64 -2.99 -13.61
C TYR A 150 10.93 -2.91 -12.82
N GLN A 151 11.64 -4.03 -12.73
CA GLN A 151 12.91 -4.12 -12.02
C GLN A 151 13.94 -4.73 -12.95
N TRP A 152 14.95 -3.97 -13.31
CA TRP A 152 16.05 -4.40 -14.15
C TRP A 152 17.18 -4.98 -13.30
N ALA A 153 17.74 -6.09 -13.76
CA ALA A 153 18.89 -6.73 -13.21
C ALA A 153 20.06 -6.64 -14.21
N ASN A 154 21.15 -6.03 -13.80
CA ASN A 154 22.39 -6.07 -14.55
C ASN A 154 23.02 -7.45 -14.41
N LEU A 155 22.88 -8.28 -15.44
CA LEU A 155 23.37 -9.66 -15.43
C LEU A 155 24.81 -9.77 -15.94
N LEU A 156 25.62 -10.57 -15.28
CA LEU A 156 26.99 -10.83 -15.72
C LEU A 156 27.00 -11.66 -17.01
N ASP A 157 27.67 -11.14 -18.05
CA ASP A 157 27.66 -11.77 -19.38
C ASP A 157 28.65 -12.94 -19.52
N MET A 158 29.70 -13.00 -18.71
CA MET A 158 30.80 -13.97 -18.85
C MET A 158 31.29 -14.51 -17.50
N GLY A 159 32.02 -15.63 -17.54
CA GLY A 159 32.64 -16.26 -16.38
C GLY A 159 31.76 -17.27 -15.64
N ALA A 160 32.24 -17.74 -14.50
CA ALA A 160 31.57 -18.76 -13.69
C ALA A 160 30.19 -18.32 -13.13
N ASN A 161 30.03 -17.01 -12.96
CA ASN A 161 28.80 -16.39 -12.44
C ASN A 161 27.94 -15.77 -13.55
N LYS A 162 28.04 -16.25 -14.78
CA LYS A 162 27.23 -15.78 -15.91
C LYS A 162 25.73 -15.89 -15.59
N GLY A 163 24.99 -14.82 -15.86
CA GLY A 163 23.57 -14.73 -15.65
C GLY A 163 23.20 -14.36 -14.20
N ILE A 164 24.16 -14.20 -13.30
CA ILE A 164 23.88 -13.75 -11.92
C ILE A 164 23.77 -12.23 -11.89
N PRO A 165 22.72 -11.68 -11.25
CA PRO A 165 22.59 -10.25 -11.07
C PRO A 165 23.79 -9.65 -10.30
N GLN A 166 24.29 -8.52 -10.77
CA GLN A 166 25.32 -7.72 -10.10
C GLN A 166 24.70 -6.52 -9.41
N GLU A 167 23.67 -5.96 -10.02
CA GLU A 167 22.91 -4.81 -9.53
C GLU A 167 21.43 -4.99 -9.87
N LEU A 168 20.56 -4.36 -9.08
CA LEU A 168 19.11 -4.34 -9.28
C LEU A 168 18.63 -2.88 -9.24
N TRP A 169 17.86 -2.47 -10.24
CA TRP A 169 17.34 -1.11 -10.37
C TRP A 169 15.85 -1.10 -10.65
N ASN A 170 15.12 -0.16 -10.06
CA ASN A 170 13.73 0.08 -10.42
C ASN A 170 13.67 0.95 -11.69
N LEU A 171 12.94 0.49 -12.71
CA LEU A 171 12.66 1.31 -13.89
C LEU A 171 11.35 2.08 -13.66
N PRO A 172 11.37 3.42 -13.74
CA PRO A 172 10.16 4.24 -13.60
C PRO A 172 9.09 3.83 -14.60
N SER A 173 7.94 3.39 -14.08
CA SER A 173 6.89 2.76 -14.89
C SER A 173 6.18 3.71 -15.87
N GLN A 174 6.25 5.04 -15.63
CA GLN A 174 5.68 6.06 -16.51
C GLN A 174 6.45 6.25 -17.81
N VAL A 175 7.74 5.88 -17.82
CA VAL A 175 8.63 6.01 -18.99
C VAL A 175 9.13 4.65 -19.49
N THR A 176 8.60 3.56 -18.96
CA THR A 176 8.93 2.20 -19.40
C THR A 176 7.82 1.63 -20.25
N LYS A 177 8.16 1.16 -21.45
CA LYS A 177 7.25 0.56 -22.43
C LYS A 177 7.58 -0.92 -22.61
N ILE A 178 6.55 -1.73 -22.91
CA ILE A 178 6.70 -3.16 -23.18
C ILE A 178 6.85 -3.36 -24.70
N LEU A 179 7.92 -4.04 -25.08
CA LEU A 179 8.14 -4.50 -26.45
C LEU A 179 7.54 -5.91 -26.58
N ALA A 180 6.58 -6.06 -27.51
CA ALA A 180 5.88 -7.33 -27.69
C ALA A 180 5.79 -7.72 -29.18
N LEU A 181 5.77 -9.04 -29.45
CA LEU A 181 5.50 -9.57 -30.77
C LEU A 181 4.01 -9.41 -31.10
N LYS A 182 3.73 -9.10 -32.37
CA LYS A 182 2.38 -9.16 -32.92
C LYS A 182 1.93 -10.65 -32.94
N GLY A 183 0.67 -10.90 -32.62
CA GLY A 183 0.06 -12.23 -32.67
C GLY A 183 -0.66 -12.62 -31.39
N PHE A 184 -1.24 -13.81 -31.39
CA PHE A 184 -1.91 -14.40 -30.25
C PHE A 184 -1.29 -15.75 -29.90
N PRO A 185 -0.96 -16.00 -28.63
CA PRO A 185 -0.94 -15.05 -27.51
C PRO A 185 0.18 -14.01 -27.66
N PRO A 186 -0.04 -12.76 -27.20
CA PRO A 186 0.98 -11.73 -27.26
C PRO A 186 2.15 -12.12 -26.36
N ARG A 187 3.38 -11.97 -26.87
CA ARG A 187 4.60 -12.36 -26.15
C ARG A 187 5.51 -11.15 -25.96
N LYS A 188 5.91 -10.91 -24.71
CA LYS A 188 6.92 -9.89 -24.37
C LYS A 188 8.29 -10.35 -24.94
N VAL A 189 8.98 -9.43 -25.58
CA VAL A 189 10.34 -9.63 -26.11
C VAL A 189 11.36 -8.87 -25.25
N GLY A 190 10.98 -7.68 -24.78
CA GLY A 190 11.83 -6.82 -23.99
C GLY A 190 11.05 -5.62 -23.46
N TYR A 191 11.81 -4.68 -22.95
CA TYR A 191 11.32 -3.42 -22.39
C TYR A 191 12.16 -2.27 -22.92
N GLN A 192 11.52 -1.12 -23.10
CA GLN A 192 12.16 0.11 -23.53
C GLN A 192 11.98 1.14 -22.43
N PHE A 193 13.08 1.67 -21.95
CA PHE A 193 13.12 2.77 -20.99
C PHE A 193 13.47 4.06 -21.72
N GLU A 194 12.68 5.11 -21.50
CA GLU A 194 12.83 6.42 -22.12
C GLU A 194 13.15 7.46 -21.04
N GLY A 195 14.43 7.58 -20.68
CA GLY A 195 14.95 8.57 -19.75
C GLY A 195 15.60 9.75 -20.50
N ASP A 196 16.87 9.96 -20.25
CA ASP A 196 17.75 10.87 -20.99
C ASP A 196 18.13 10.35 -22.40
N GLY A 197 17.88 9.05 -22.61
CA GLY A 197 18.03 8.32 -23.87
C GLY A 197 17.02 7.18 -23.97
N ILE A 198 17.11 6.42 -25.06
CA ILE A 198 16.29 5.22 -25.28
C ILE A 198 17.15 4.00 -25.01
N TYR A 199 16.79 3.25 -23.96
CA TYR A 199 17.47 2.02 -23.56
C TYR A 199 16.54 0.84 -23.74
N GLN A 200 17.06 -0.26 -24.29
CA GLN A 200 16.28 -1.47 -24.52
C GLN A 200 16.87 -2.64 -23.75
N TYR A 201 16.04 -3.28 -22.97
CA TYR A 201 16.41 -4.42 -22.13
C TYR A 201 15.68 -5.69 -22.57
N PRO A 202 16.36 -6.83 -22.67
CA PRO A 202 15.71 -8.11 -22.94
C PRO A 202 14.80 -8.50 -21.77
N LYS A 203 13.77 -9.30 -22.06
CA LYS A 203 12.79 -9.73 -21.03
C LYS A 203 13.43 -10.54 -19.91
N GLU A 204 14.57 -11.18 -20.16
CA GLU A 204 15.33 -11.99 -19.21
C GLU A 204 15.91 -11.13 -18.09
N GLU A 205 16.34 -9.92 -18.40
CA GLU A 205 16.93 -8.98 -17.43
C GLU A 205 15.89 -8.24 -16.59
N VAL A 206 14.64 -8.13 -17.07
CA VAL A 206 13.63 -7.35 -16.36
C VAL A 206 12.61 -8.26 -15.68
N SER A 207 12.47 -8.08 -14.37
CA SER A 207 11.37 -8.62 -13.59
C SER A 207 10.17 -7.66 -13.71
N HIS A 208 9.05 -8.17 -14.21
CA HIS A 208 7.83 -7.38 -14.38
C HIS A 208 6.69 -7.97 -13.56
N GLU A 209 6.21 -7.21 -12.61
CA GLU A 209 5.00 -7.48 -11.84
C GLU A 209 3.89 -6.52 -12.26
N LEU A 210 2.66 -7.02 -12.33
CA LEU A 210 1.52 -6.21 -12.74
C LEU A 210 0.26 -6.56 -11.95
N TYR A 211 -0.66 -5.61 -11.84
CA TYR A 211 -2.04 -5.89 -11.49
C TYR A 211 -2.80 -6.41 -12.73
N TRP A 212 -3.76 -7.30 -12.50
CA TRP A 212 -4.59 -7.82 -13.57
C TRP A 212 -5.30 -6.69 -14.33
N ASN A 213 -5.26 -6.77 -15.66
CA ASN A 213 -5.91 -5.81 -16.54
C ASN A 213 -6.94 -6.55 -17.42
N PRO A 214 -8.24 -6.31 -17.22
CA PRO A 214 -9.30 -6.95 -18.02
C PRO A 214 -9.44 -6.37 -19.41
N ASN A 215 -8.82 -5.20 -19.70
CA ASN A 215 -8.98 -4.54 -20.99
C ASN A 215 -8.26 -5.32 -22.09
N TRP A 216 -8.99 -5.63 -23.15
CA TRP A 216 -8.46 -6.31 -24.32
C TRP A 216 -8.21 -5.34 -25.46
N GLY A 217 -6.97 -5.13 -25.81
CA GLY A 217 -6.53 -4.33 -26.93
C GLY A 217 -5.13 -4.77 -27.34
N ILE A 218 -4.57 -4.24 -28.41
CA ILE A 218 -3.23 -4.62 -28.86
C ILE A 218 -2.23 -4.32 -27.74
N ASN A 219 -1.71 -5.38 -27.12
CA ASN A 219 -0.76 -5.35 -26.00
C ASN A 219 -1.28 -4.72 -24.68
N GLN A 220 -2.55 -4.34 -24.58
CA GLN A 220 -3.09 -3.75 -23.33
C GLN A 220 -3.04 -4.73 -22.16
N GLN A 221 -3.35 -6.01 -22.40
CA GLN A 221 -3.31 -7.07 -21.41
C GLN A 221 -1.89 -7.38 -20.87
N LEU A 222 -0.85 -6.85 -21.52
CA LEU A 222 0.54 -6.99 -21.06
C LEU A 222 0.91 -5.94 -20.01
N ASN A 223 0.18 -4.82 -19.94
CA ASN A 223 0.33 -3.78 -18.92
C ASN A 223 -0.65 -4.02 -17.77
N GLY A 224 -0.26 -3.63 -16.58
CA GLY A 224 -1.12 -3.65 -15.41
C GLY A 224 -2.19 -2.55 -15.45
N MET A 225 -3.31 -2.78 -14.77
CA MET A 225 -4.31 -1.75 -14.55
C MET A 225 -3.98 -0.99 -13.26
N ALA A 226 -3.79 0.31 -13.39
CA ALA A 226 -3.54 1.17 -12.23
C ALA A 226 -4.77 1.22 -11.31
N PRO A 227 -4.63 1.04 -9.97
CA PRO A 227 -5.72 1.29 -9.03
C PRO A 227 -6.28 2.71 -9.16
N LEU A 228 -5.41 3.70 -9.38
CA LEU A 228 -5.79 5.10 -9.58
C LEU A 228 -6.66 5.33 -10.83
N LYS A 229 -6.61 4.45 -11.83
CA LYS A 229 -7.51 4.51 -12.99
C LYS A 229 -8.97 4.39 -12.56
N ALA A 230 -9.27 3.47 -11.67
CA ALA A 230 -10.61 3.31 -11.12
C ALA A 230 -11.03 4.50 -10.24
N ALA A 231 -10.07 5.12 -9.57
CA ALA A 231 -10.25 6.25 -8.67
C ALA A 231 -10.20 7.62 -9.35
N LEU A 232 -9.94 7.70 -10.66
CA LEU A 232 -9.61 8.96 -11.34
C LEU A 232 -10.69 10.05 -11.14
N LYS A 233 -11.97 9.69 -11.18
CA LYS A 233 -13.08 10.62 -10.91
C LYS A 233 -13.08 11.14 -9.47
N THR A 234 -12.83 10.26 -8.52
CA THR A 234 -12.77 10.60 -7.09
C THR A 234 -11.61 11.55 -6.81
N ILE A 235 -10.44 11.26 -7.36
CA ILE A 235 -9.23 12.11 -7.22
C ILE A 235 -9.45 13.48 -7.86
N THR A 236 -9.97 13.52 -9.10
CA THR A 236 -10.25 14.78 -9.79
C THR A 236 -11.25 15.63 -9.03
N ARG A 237 -12.33 15.01 -8.51
CA ARG A 237 -13.33 15.70 -7.67
C ARG A 237 -12.70 16.24 -6.38
N ASN A 238 -11.93 15.42 -5.69
CA ASN A 238 -11.26 15.79 -4.44
C ASN A 238 -10.28 16.94 -4.64
N ASN A 239 -9.42 16.88 -5.67
CA ASN A 239 -8.50 17.96 -6.00
C ASN A 239 -9.26 19.25 -6.34
N SER A 240 -10.31 19.19 -7.17
CA SER A 240 -11.13 20.37 -7.52
C SER A 240 -11.88 20.94 -6.32
N ALA A 241 -12.36 20.10 -5.41
CA ALA A 241 -13.00 20.56 -4.16
C ALA A 241 -12.02 21.32 -3.26
N LYS A 242 -10.79 20.82 -3.14
CA LYS A 242 -9.71 21.48 -2.39
C LYS A 242 -9.29 22.81 -3.02
N ASP A 243 -9.16 22.85 -4.35
CA ASP A 243 -8.85 24.08 -5.08
C ASP A 243 -9.96 25.13 -4.90
N ALA A 244 -11.23 24.73 -5.00
CA ALA A 244 -12.37 25.60 -4.77
C ALA A 244 -12.43 26.09 -3.33
N SER A 245 -12.20 25.21 -2.36
CA SER A 245 -12.13 25.56 -0.93
C SER A 245 -10.98 26.55 -0.66
N SER A 246 -9.78 26.26 -1.17
CA SER A 246 -8.60 27.13 -1.06
C SER A 246 -8.85 28.51 -1.67
N SER A 247 -9.45 28.55 -2.87
CA SER A 247 -9.80 29.80 -3.54
C SER A 247 -10.80 30.63 -2.73
N LYS A 248 -11.77 29.97 -2.07
CA LYS A 248 -12.73 30.66 -1.18
C LYS A 248 -12.05 31.24 0.07
N PHE A 249 -11.13 30.52 0.67
CA PHE A 249 -10.34 31.03 1.80
C PHE A 249 -9.42 32.19 1.39
N GLN A 250 -8.81 32.13 0.20
CA GLN A 250 -7.93 33.20 -0.30
C GLN A 250 -8.71 34.48 -0.70
N ASN A 251 -9.89 34.33 -1.28
CA ASN A 251 -10.68 35.41 -1.83
C ASN A 251 -11.77 35.95 -0.87
N ASN A 252 -11.84 35.46 0.38
CA ASN A 252 -12.92 35.75 1.33
C ASN A 252 -14.34 35.46 0.84
N GLY A 253 -14.48 34.56 -0.10
CA GLY A 253 -15.76 33.99 -0.49
C GLY A 253 -16.76 34.97 -1.13
N LEU A 254 -16.34 36.12 -1.62
CA LEU A 254 -17.21 37.06 -2.32
C LEU A 254 -17.58 36.55 -3.72
N GLU A 255 -18.42 35.54 -3.78
CA GLU A 255 -19.19 35.19 -4.99
C GLU A 255 -20.50 35.99 -4.92
N ALA A 256 -20.42 37.26 -5.20
CA ALA A 256 -21.59 38.14 -5.15
C ALA A 256 -21.70 38.97 -6.41
N VAL A 257 -22.91 39.14 -6.89
CA VAL A 257 -23.22 40.16 -7.86
C VAL A 257 -23.52 41.45 -7.12
N ILE A 258 -22.65 42.45 -7.31
CA ILE A 258 -22.85 43.77 -6.76
C ILE A 258 -23.52 44.59 -7.86
N TYR A 259 -24.70 45.09 -7.56
CA TYR A 259 -25.37 46.06 -8.42
C TYR A 259 -25.41 47.42 -7.71
N VAL A 260 -25.13 48.44 -8.50
CA VAL A 260 -25.12 49.85 -8.03
C VAL A 260 -26.31 50.55 -8.66
N ASP A 261 -27.15 51.12 -7.82
CA ASP A 261 -28.29 51.96 -8.26
C ASP A 261 -27.81 53.39 -8.32
N GLU A 262 -27.34 53.81 -9.49
CA GLU A 262 -26.79 55.16 -9.71
C GLU A 262 -27.71 55.98 -10.67
N PRO A 263 -28.41 56.98 -10.17
CA PRO A 263 -29.22 57.86 -11.01
C PRO A 263 -28.28 58.76 -11.82
N GLY A 264 -28.25 58.60 -13.15
CA GLY A 264 -27.55 59.55 -14.03
C GLY A 264 -26.76 58.99 -15.19
N ILE A 265 -26.43 57.69 -15.19
CA ILE A 265 -25.73 57.07 -16.30
C ILE A 265 -26.75 56.38 -17.21
N SER A 266 -27.03 56.99 -18.37
CA SER A 266 -28.07 56.53 -19.31
C SER A 266 -27.52 55.64 -20.44
N ASP A 267 -26.24 55.73 -20.75
CA ASP A 267 -25.63 54.97 -21.87
C ASP A 267 -25.01 53.63 -21.43
N ALA A 268 -25.06 52.65 -22.31
CA ALA A 268 -24.56 51.29 -22.02
C ALA A 268 -23.02 51.24 -21.80
N GLN A 269 -22.27 52.10 -22.50
CA GLN A 269 -20.80 52.14 -22.38
C GLN A 269 -20.36 52.75 -21.06
N GLY A 270 -21.00 53.83 -20.59
CA GLY A 270 -20.72 54.41 -19.25
C GLY A 270 -21.02 53.46 -18.13
N LYS A 271 -22.14 52.75 -18.19
CA LYS A 271 -22.47 51.67 -17.22
C LYS A 271 -21.41 50.56 -17.18
N HIS A 272 -20.88 50.16 -18.33
CA HIS A 272 -19.88 49.11 -18.40
C HIS A 272 -18.50 49.54 -17.86
N GLN A 273 -18.09 50.80 -18.14
CA GLN A 273 -16.86 51.36 -17.61
C GLN A 273 -16.94 51.57 -16.09
N HIS A 274 -18.07 52.03 -15.57
CA HIS A 274 -18.29 52.19 -14.15
C HIS A 274 -18.28 50.86 -13.40
N ALA A 275 -18.95 49.86 -13.94
CA ALA A 275 -18.94 48.50 -13.38
C ALA A 275 -17.54 47.90 -13.34
N LYS A 276 -16.72 48.14 -14.37
CA LYS A 276 -15.32 47.70 -14.43
C LYS A 276 -14.44 48.41 -13.41
N ALA A 277 -14.60 49.74 -13.25
CA ALA A 277 -13.88 50.54 -12.26
C ALA A 277 -14.23 50.12 -10.82
N THR A 278 -15.52 49.95 -10.53
CA THR A 278 -16.03 49.50 -9.23
C THR A 278 -15.51 48.08 -8.91
N LYS A 279 -15.50 47.18 -9.89
CA LYS A 279 -14.94 45.85 -9.71
C LYS A 279 -13.45 45.91 -9.36
N GLN A 280 -12.66 46.71 -10.07
CA GLN A 280 -11.23 46.89 -9.80
C GLN A 280 -10.94 47.49 -8.44
N ALA A 281 -11.69 48.51 -8.02
CA ALA A 281 -11.55 49.09 -6.71
C ALA A 281 -11.87 48.11 -5.58
N LEU A 282 -12.96 47.35 -5.71
CA LEU A 282 -13.31 46.30 -4.73
C LEU A 282 -12.27 45.21 -4.64
N ILE A 283 -11.74 44.75 -5.78
CA ILE A 283 -10.69 43.73 -5.82
C ILE A 283 -9.42 44.25 -5.15
N SER A 284 -8.98 45.48 -5.46
CA SER A 284 -7.72 46.02 -4.93
C SER A 284 -7.77 46.32 -3.45
N GLU A 285 -8.91 46.78 -2.93
CA GLU A 285 -9.02 47.28 -1.56
C GLU A 285 -9.58 46.26 -0.55
N TYR A 286 -10.38 45.28 -1.01
CA TYR A 286 -11.14 44.41 -0.12
C TYR A 286 -10.89 42.92 -0.35
N THR A 287 -10.12 42.51 -1.39
CA THR A 287 -9.77 41.10 -1.55
C THR A 287 -8.35 40.77 -1.08
N GLY A 288 -8.13 39.52 -0.70
CA GLY A 288 -6.84 39.00 -0.23
C GLY A 288 -6.72 38.98 1.30
N THR A 289 -5.85 38.13 1.81
CA THR A 289 -5.65 37.86 3.26
C THR A 289 -5.26 39.08 4.07
N LYS A 290 -4.64 40.11 3.46
CA LYS A 290 -4.26 41.36 4.12
C LYS A 290 -5.42 42.31 4.35
N ASN A 291 -6.53 42.13 3.65
CA ASN A 291 -7.70 43.03 3.67
C ASN A 291 -8.88 42.41 4.44
N GLN A 292 -8.66 41.31 5.09
CA GLN A 292 -9.66 40.58 5.86
C GLN A 292 -10.21 41.44 7.00
N GLY A 293 -11.55 41.59 7.08
CA GLY A 293 -12.22 42.39 8.11
C GLY A 293 -12.34 43.89 7.82
N LYS A 294 -11.90 44.37 6.65
CA LYS A 294 -12.14 45.76 6.25
C LYS A 294 -13.61 46.01 5.94
N ILE A 295 -14.13 47.12 6.42
CA ILE A 295 -15.51 47.56 6.17
C ILE A 295 -15.51 48.35 4.84
N ALA A 296 -16.32 47.89 3.88
CA ALA A 296 -16.54 48.63 2.64
C ALA A 296 -17.52 49.77 2.87
N VAL A 297 -17.10 50.97 2.52
CA VAL A 297 -17.98 52.18 2.54
C VAL A 297 -18.18 52.66 1.11
N SER A 298 -19.41 52.69 0.66
CA SER A 298 -19.78 53.17 -0.66
C SER A 298 -20.64 54.43 -0.57
N PRO A 299 -20.37 55.46 -1.38
CA PRO A 299 -21.23 56.64 -1.46
C PRO A 299 -22.57 56.37 -2.19
N TYR A 300 -22.69 55.21 -2.85
CA TYR A 300 -23.86 54.81 -3.63
C TYR A 300 -24.60 53.67 -2.94
N LYS A 301 -25.90 53.56 -3.17
CA LYS A 301 -26.71 52.43 -2.75
C LYS A 301 -26.31 51.18 -3.52
N MET A 302 -25.65 50.28 -2.83
CA MET A 302 -25.25 48.98 -3.40
C MET A 302 -26.17 47.89 -2.88
N GLY A 303 -26.61 47.01 -3.77
CA GLY A 303 -27.23 45.75 -3.41
C GLY A 303 -26.23 44.61 -3.67
N VAL A 304 -26.20 43.68 -2.74
CA VAL A 304 -25.34 42.46 -2.86
C VAL A 304 -26.26 41.26 -2.96
N ALA A 305 -26.24 40.61 -4.12
CA ALA A 305 -26.82 39.27 -4.28
C ALA A 305 -25.72 38.23 -4.10
N ASN A 306 -25.73 37.56 -2.98
CA ASN A 306 -24.78 36.45 -2.74
C ASN A 306 -25.21 35.26 -3.57
N LEU A 307 -24.34 34.79 -4.46
CA LEU A 307 -24.57 33.65 -5.35
C LEU A 307 -23.77 32.39 -4.90
N GLY A 308 -22.83 32.59 -3.97
CA GLY A 308 -21.97 31.50 -3.49
C GLY A 308 -22.58 30.76 -2.32
N LEU A 309 -22.66 29.45 -2.44
CA LEU A 309 -22.93 28.58 -1.31
C LEU A 309 -21.68 28.41 -0.44
N SER A 310 -21.83 28.30 0.87
CA SER A 310 -20.69 28.00 1.75
C SER A 310 -20.17 26.57 1.50
N PRO A 311 -18.90 26.24 1.80
CA PRO A 311 -18.39 24.88 1.70
C PRO A 311 -19.22 23.86 2.48
N VAL A 312 -19.83 24.27 3.59
CA VAL A 312 -20.74 23.45 4.41
C VAL A 312 -22.07 23.21 3.67
N GLU A 313 -22.64 24.24 3.05
CA GLU A 313 -23.87 24.14 2.25
C GLU A 313 -23.68 23.29 0.99
N LEU A 314 -22.46 23.30 0.41
CA LEU A 314 -22.09 22.43 -0.70
C LEU A 314 -21.80 21.00 -0.27
N GLY A 315 -21.75 20.70 1.03
CA GLY A 315 -21.39 19.37 1.54
C GLY A 315 -19.98 18.93 1.19
N ILE A 316 -19.07 19.86 0.88
CA ILE A 316 -17.70 19.57 0.42
C ILE A 316 -16.96 18.75 1.47
N ILE A 317 -17.06 19.11 2.75
CA ILE A 317 -16.35 18.42 3.84
C ILE A 317 -16.78 16.95 3.95
N GLU A 318 -18.07 16.69 3.78
CA GLU A 318 -18.61 15.34 3.85
C GLU A 318 -18.22 14.53 2.61
N ALA A 319 -18.23 15.16 1.43
CA ALA A 319 -17.77 14.55 0.20
C ALA A 319 -16.28 14.20 0.26
N GLU A 320 -15.41 15.05 0.82
CA GLU A 320 -13.98 14.78 1.02
C GLU A 320 -13.75 13.55 1.93
N LYS A 321 -14.51 13.42 3.01
CA LYS A 321 -14.46 12.23 3.88
C LYS A 321 -14.83 10.96 3.13
N TRP A 322 -15.89 10.99 2.34
CA TRP A 322 -16.30 9.84 1.52
C TRP A 322 -15.28 9.50 0.43
N ASP A 323 -14.67 10.51 -0.19
CA ASP A 323 -13.59 10.31 -1.16
C ASP A 323 -12.40 9.59 -0.51
N ALA A 324 -12.03 10.00 0.70
CA ALA A 324 -10.95 9.34 1.44
C ALA A 324 -11.28 7.88 1.77
N VAL A 325 -12.51 7.59 2.22
CA VAL A 325 -12.95 6.20 2.49
C VAL A 325 -12.93 5.36 1.22
N LEU A 326 -13.39 5.89 0.08
CA LEU A 326 -13.36 5.19 -1.20
C LEU A 326 -11.94 4.90 -1.68
N LEU A 327 -11.03 5.87 -1.54
CA LEU A 327 -9.60 5.68 -1.87
C LEU A 327 -8.97 4.62 -0.96
N CYS A 328 -9.25 4.65 0.34
CA CYS A 328 -8.83 3.60 1.27
C CYS A 328 -9.32 2.21 0.85
N ALA A 329 -10.58 2.10 0.44
CA ALA A 329 -11.16 0.83 0.00
C ALA A 329 -10.46 0.27 -1.26
N ILE A 330 -10.06 1.12 -2.21
CA ILE A 330 -9.35 0.73 -3.43
C ILE A 330 -7.99 0.10 -3.10
N TYR A 331 -7.28 0.63 -2.10
CA TYR A 331 -5.97 0.12 -1.67
C TYR A 331 -6.04 -0.93 -0.56
N GLY A 332 -7.24 -1.20 -0.02
CA GLY A 332 -7.44 -2.13 1.09
C GLY A 332 -6.92 -1.61 2.44
N VAL A 333 -6.75 -0.31 2.57
CA VAL A 333 -6.30 0.36 3.79
C VAL A 333 -7.51 0.74 4.66
N PRO A 334 -7.51 0.44 5.96
CA PRO A 334 -8.56 0.88 6.86
C PRO A 334 -8.57 2.42 7.01
N PRO A 335 -9.73 3.09 6.88
CA PRO A 335 -9.83 4.54 6.93
C PRO A 335 -9.52 5.13 8.32
N GLU A 336 -9.55 4.32 9.37
CA GLU A 336 -9.14 4.70 10.73
C GLU A 336 -7.69 5.15 10.80
N LEU A 337 -6.81 4.57 9.97
CA LEU A 337 -5.37 4.89 9.99
C LEU A 337 -5.06 6.28 9.43
N ILE A 338 -5.86 6.78 8.49
CA ILE A 338 -5.71 8.14 7.93
C ILE A 338 -6.51 9.21 8.70
N GLY A 339 -7.22 8.83 9.78
CA GLY A 339 -7.89 9.78 10.66
C GLY A 339 -9.24 10.31 10.18
N VAL A 340 -9.83 9.71 9.16
CA VAL A 340 -11.14 10.12 8.60
C VAL A 340 -12.31 9.63 9.45
N VAL A 341 -12.13 8.52 10.14
CA VAL A 341 -13.14 7.89 11.02
C VAL A 341 -12.64 7.96 12.47
N SER A 342 -13.57 7.96 13.43
CA SER A 342 -13.25 8.02 14.86
C SER A 342 -12.36 6.85 15.28
N LYS A 343 -11.32 7.16 16.07
CA LYS A 343 -10.32 6.20 16.54
C LYS A 343 -10.64 5.74 17.97
N THR A 344 -10.76 4.43 18.18
CA THR A 344 -10.63 3.82 19.50
C THR A 344 -9.38 2.95 19.50
N TYR A 345 -8.77 2.70 20.64
CA TYR A 345 -7.53 1.91 20.73
C TYR A 345 -7.66 0.54 20.04
N ASN A 346 -8.75 -0.17 20.31
CA ASN A 346 -8.98 -1.49 19.74
C ASN A 346 -9.14 -1.44 18.21
N ASN A 347 -9.82 -0.42 17.68
CA ASN A 347 -10.02 -0.26 16.23
C ASN A 347 -8.69 0.01 15.52
N VAL A 348 -7.76 0.73 16.16
CA VAL A 348 -6.44 1.02 15.57
C VAL A 348 -5.60 -0.25 15.48
N VAL A 349 -5.57 -1.08 16.52
CA VAL A 349 -4.82 -2.35 16.50
C VAL A 349 -5.34 -3.29 15.40
N GLU A 350 -6.66 -3.45 15.28
CA GLU A 350 -7.26 -4.25 14.20
C GLU A 350 -7.05 -3.63 12.82
N ALA A 351 -7.02 -2.30 12.72
CA ALA A 351 -6.72 -1.59 11.48
C ALA A 351 -5.25 -1.80 11.05
N GLU A 352 -4.29 -1.74 11.96
CA GLU A 352 -2.88 -2.05 11.69
C GLU A 352 -2.71 -3.50 11.18
N LYS A 353 -3.35 -4.46 11.85
CA LYS A 353 -3.37 -5.86 11.43
C LYS A 353 -3.98 -6.04 10.04
N ALA A 354 -5.08 -5.33 9.74
CA ALA A 354 -5.71 -5.36 8.44
C ALA A 354 -4.84 -4.72 7.35
N LEU A 355 -4.15 -3.61 7.63
CA LEU A 355 -3.19 -2.99 6.72
C LEU A 355 -2.08 -3.97 6.34
N THR A 356 -1.47 -4.62 7.32
CA THR A 356 -0.39 -5.58 7.10
C THR A 356 -0.89 -6.77 6.28
N SER A 357 -1.99 -7.42 6.71
CA SER A 357 -2.45 -8.66 6.08
C SER A 357 -3.12 -8.47 4.71
N ARG A 358 -3.80 -7.33 4.47
CA ARG A 358 -4.55 -7.07 3.22
C ARG A 358 -3.76 -6.34 2.17
N SER A 359 -2.82 -5.46 2.58
CA SER A 359 -2.12 -4.57 1.65
C SER A 359 -0.62 -4.90 1.56
N ALA A 360 0.13 -4.96 2.67
CA ALA A 360 1.57 -5.16 2.65
C ALA A 360 1.99 -6.59 2.28
N LEU A 361 1.48 -7.62 3.00
CA LEU A 361 1.86 -9.01 2.76
C LEU A 361 1.57 -9.51 1.33
N PRO A 362 0.45 -9.16 0.66
CA PRO A 362 0.24 -9.53 -0.73
C PRO A 362 1.27 -8.95 -1.70
N LEU A 363 1.75 -7.73 -1.45
CA LEU A 363 2.79 -7.09 -2.27
C LEU A 363 4.16 -7.73 -2.05
N LEU A 364 4.54 -7.97 -0.79
CA LEU A 364 5.76 -8.68 -0.43
C LEU A 364 5.77 -10.10 -1.02
N THR A 365 4.67 -10.84 -0.87
CA THR A 365 4.52 -12.18 -1.43
C THR A 365 4.61 -12.18 -2.96
N SER A 366 3.98 -11.21 -3.62
CA SER A 366 4.07 -11.06 -5.10
C SER A 366 5.50 -10.80 -5.54
N HIS A 367 6.22 -9.92 -4.85
CA HIS A 367 7.62 -9.65 -5.11
C HIS A 367 8.49 -10.89 -4.90
N ARG A 368 8.38 -11.55 -3.76
CA ARG A 368 9.07 -12.78 -3.43
C ARG A 368 8.89 -13.86 -4.51
N ASP A 369 7.64 -14.13 -4.86
CA ASP A 369 7.31 -15.18 -5.82
C ASP A 369 7.86 -14.87 -7.22
N ASN A 370 7.80 -13.61 -7.63
CA ASN A 370 8.32 -13.17 -8.91
C ASN A 370 9.86 -13.19 -8.93
N TYR A 371 10.49 -12.77 -7.83
CA TYR A 371 11.93 -12.81 -7.67
C TYR A 371 12.47 -14.26 -7.71
N ASN A 372 11.88 -15.17 -6.93
CA ASN A 372 12.23 -16.58 -6.94
C ASN A 372 12.01 -17.23 -8.32
N ARG A 373 10.94 -16.86 -9.02
CA ARG A 373 10.72 -17.29 -10.40
C ARG A 373 11.87 -16.85 -11.30
N LYS A 374 12.30 -15.57 -11.21
CA LYS A 374 13.42 -15.04 -12.01
C LYS A 374 14.73 -15.72 -11.68
N LEU A 375 15.04 -15.98 -10.41
CA LEU A 375 16.22 -16.74 -10.02
C LEU A 375 16.25 -18.12 -10.71
N GLN A 376 15.13 -18.83 -10.76
CA GLN A 376 15.05 -20.18 -11.32
C GLN A 376 14.96 -20.20 -12.86
N THR A 377 14.45 -19.14 -13.51
CA THR A 377 14.27 -19.12 -14.97
C THR A 377 15.39 -18.40 -15.71
N ASP A 378 15.81 -17.22 -15.22
CA ASP A 378 16.58 -16.28 -16.00
C ASP A 378 17.92 -15.88 -15.33
N TRP A 379 18.02 -15.92 -13.99
CA TRP A 379 19.12 -15.34 -13.23
C TRP A 379 20.15 -16.34 -12.68
N GLY A 380 20.47 -17.37 -13.44
CA GLY A 380 21.62 -18.24 -13.17
C GLY A 380 21.49 -19.26 -12.03
N PHE A 381 20.37 -19.30 -11.31
CA PHE A 381 20.13 -20.23 -10.18
C PHE A 381 19.25 -21.43 -10.55
N ARG A 382 19.10 -21.72 -11.84
CA ARG A 382 18.25 -22.79 -12.31
C ARG A 382 18.69 -24.16 -11.75
N GLY A 383 17.76 -24.83 -11.08
CA GLY A 383 18.02 -26.16 -10.47
C GLY A 383 18.82 -26.10 -9.17
N GLN A 384 19.19 -24.90 -8.70
CA GLN A 384 19.74 -24.71 -7.37
C GLN A 384 18.61 -24.58 -6.34
N ASN A 385 18.81 -25.20 -5.17
CA ASN A 385 17.83 -25.13 -4.08
C ASN A 385 18.03 -23.83 -3.26
N VAL A 386 17.74 -22.69 -3.90
CA VAL A 386 17.88 -21.37 -3.33
C VAL A 386 16.53 -20.68 -3.35
N TYR A 387 16.16 -20.07 -2.23
CA TYR A 387 14.88 -19.40 -2.05
C TYR A 387 15.07 -18.09 -1.29
N VAL A 388 14.54 -17.00 -1.83
CA VAL A 388 14.51 -15.70 -1.18
C VAL A 388 13.16 -15.52 -0.50
N ASP A 389 13.16 -15.15 0.76
CA ASP A 389 11.95 -14.85 1.52
C ASP A 389 12.18 -13.68 2.47
N TYR A 390 11.08 -13.08 2.90
CA TYR A 390 11.08 -12.03 3.91
C TYR A 390 10.64 -12.59 5.25
N ASP A 391 11.19 -12.02 6.33
CA ASP A 391 10.82 -12.42 7.67
C ASP A 391 9.51 -11.76 8.10
N VAL A 392 8.49 -12.59 8.29
CA VAL A 392 7.16 -12.15 8.73
C VAL A 392 7.12 -11.87 10.24
N SER A 393 8.08 -12.38 11.02
CA SER A 393 8.09 -12.30 12.50
C SER A 393 8.15 -10.86 13.02
N VAL A 394 8.60 -9.92 12.20
CA VAL A 394 8.67 -8.49 12.54
C VAL A 394 7.31 -7.82 12.69
N TYR A 395 6.24 -8.43 12.16
CA TYR A 395 4.89 -7.89 12.23
C TYR A 395 4.19 -8.30 13.53
N THR A 396 4.51 -7.62 14.62
CA THR A 396 3.98 -7.91 15.96
C THR A 396 2.46 -7.77 16.07
N GLU A 397 1.86 -6.92 15.26
CA GLU A 397 0.41 -6.73 15.17
C GLU A 397 -0.35 -7.98 14.68
N LEU A 398 0.33 -8.92 14.02
CA LEU A 398 -0.25 -10.20 13.59
C LEU A 398 -0.23 -11.25 14.71
N GLN A 399 0.53 -11.02 15.76
CA GLN A 399 0.59 -11.92 16.91
C GLN A 399 -0.71 -11.84 17.69
N GLU A 400 -1.06 -12.93 18.37
CA GLU A 400 -2.14 -12.89 19.36
C GLU A 400 -1.67 -12.11 20.58
N ASP A 401 -2.56 -11.29 21.15
CA ASP A 401 -2.30 -10.62 22.41
C ASP A 401 -2.10 -11.68 23.51
N VAL A 402 -0.93 -11.65 24.14
CA VAL A 402 -0.57 -12.58 25.24
C VAL A 402 -1.59 -12.50 26.37
N ASN A 403 -2.14 -11.32 26.66
CA ASN A 403 -3.17 -11.15 27.67
C ASN A 403 -4.46 -11.88 27.29
N GLN A 404 -4.87 -11.82 26.01
CA GLN A 404 -6.06 -12.59 25.54
C GLN A 404 -5.81 -14.09 25.63
N ILE A 405 -4.61 -14.56 25.32
CA ILE A 405 -4.25 -15.98 25.47
C ILE A 405 -4.32 -16.39 26.93
N LEU A 406 -3.73 -15.60 27.83
CA LEU A 406 -3.74 -15.86 29.27
C LEU A 406 -5.18 -15.84 29.84
N ASP A 407 -5.98 -14.86 29.45
CA ASP A 407 -7.38 -14.77 29.84
C ASP A 407 -8.21 -15.96 29.35
N TRP A 408 -7.98 -16.38 28.11
CA TRP A 408 -8.68 -17.54 27.55
C TRP A 408 -8.23 -18.84 28.24
N THR A 409 -6.92 -19.04 28.43
CA THR A 409 -6.40 -20.23 29.08
C THR A 409 -6.80 -20.30 30.57
N ASN A 410 -6.90 -19.16 31.25
CA ASN A 410 -7.39 -19.08 32.61
C ASN A 410 -8.88 -19.41 32.75
N LYS A 411 -9.67 -19.30 31.70
CA LYS A 411 -11.09 -19.67 31.65
C LYS A 411 -11.31 -21.16 31.36
N LEU A 412 -10.27 -21.90 31.00
CA LEU A 412 -10.34 -23.35 30.87
C LEU A 412 -10.42 -23.99 32.27
N ILE A 413 -11.23 -25.02 32.39
CA ILE A 413 -11.39 -25.75 33.66
C ILE A 413 -10.08 -26.41 34.06
N ALA A 414 -9.34 -26.91 33.08
CA ALA A 414 -8.03 -27.55 33.30
C ALA A 414 -7.07 -27.18 32.16
N VAL A 415 -5.82 -26.93 32.48
CA VAL A 415 -4.77 -26.54 31.55
C VAL A 415 -3.39 -27.05 32.03
N ARG A 416 -2.51 -27.37 31.09
CA ARG A 416 -1.12 -27.69 31.41
C ARG A 416 -0.31 -26.39 31.44
N PRO A 417 0.43 -26.08 32.50
CA PRO A 417 1.27 -24.89 32.60
C PRO A 417 2.24 -24.73 31.41
N ASN A 418 2.87 -25.82 30.95
CA ASN A 418 3.77 -25.78 29.80
C ASN A 418 3.06 -25.44 28.50
N GLU A 419 1.81 -25.90 28.29
CA GLU A 419 1.00 -25.45 27.15
C GLU A 419 0.70 -23.95 27.20
N GLN A 420 0.39 -23.43 28.42
CA GLN A 420 0.15 -22.01 28.64
C GLN A 420 1.42 -21.16 28.37
N ARG A 421 2.59 -21.64 28.90
CA ARG A 421 3.89 -21.00 28.64
C ARG A 421 4.22 -20.98 27.16
N THR A 422 4.07 -22.10 26.46
CA THR A 422 4.33 -22.21 25.03
C THR A 422 3.40 -21.30 24.20
N LEU A 423 2.11 -21.22 24.56
CA LEU A 423 1.15 -20.32 23.93
C LEU A 423 1.50 -18.85 24.19
N ALA A 424 2.07 -18.52 25.35
CA ALA A 424 2.56 -17.18 25.68
C ALA A 424 3.92 -16.85 25.04
N GLY A 425 4.55 -17.78 24.32
CA GLY A 425 5.87 -17.59 23.70
C GLY A 425 7.05 -17.82 24.64
N LEU A 426 6.82 -18.43 25.81
CA LEU A 426 7.86 -18.81 26.74
C LEU A 426 8.29 -20.27 26.48
N GLU A 427 9.55 -20.59 26.78
CA GLU A 427 10.03 -21.95 26.71
C GLU A 427 9.33 -22.84 27.76
N ALA A 428 9.14 -24.12 27.42
CA ALA A 428 8.62 -25.11 28.38
C ALA A 428 9.56 -25.25 29.55
N ASP A 429 9.02 -25.36 30.77
CA ASP A 429 9.78 -25.59 31.98
C ASP A 429 10.08 -27.09 32.06
N PRO A 430 11.31 -27.51 32.41
CA PRO A 430 11.69 -28.91 32.52
C PRO A 430 11.07 -29.64 33.73
N ASP A 431 10.39 -28.95 34.64
CA ASP A 431 9.71 -29.56 35.75
C ASP A 431 8.54 -30.45 35.28
N PRO A 432 8.52 -31.77 35.63
CA PRO A 432 7.42 -32.66 35.24
C PRO A 432 6.05 -32.23 35.74
N LEU A 433 5.95 -31.45 36.78
CA LEU A 433 4.69 -30.88 37.30
C LEU A 433 4.06 -29.92 36.29
N MET A 434 4.86 -29.24 35.46
CA MET A 434 4.38 -28.28 34.46
C MET A 434 3.72 -28.94 33.26
N ASP A 435 3.90 -30.24 33.06
CA ASP A 435 3.23 -31.03 32.04
C ASP A 435 1.98 -31.75 32.53
N GLN A 436 1.69 -31.70 33.82
CA GLN A 436 0.46 -32.22 34.40
C GLN A 436 -0.73 -31.31 34.13
N LEU A 437 -1.94 -31.86 34.15
CA LEU A 437 -3.17 -31.10 34.01
C LEU A 437 -3.53 -30.41 35.32
N TRP A 438 -3.65 -29.08 35.30
CA TRP A 438 -3.97 -28.30 36.50
C TRP A 438 -5.41 -27.75 36.39
N VAL A 439 -6.17 -27.88 37.50
CA VAL A 439 -7.54 -27.34 37.61
C VAL A 439 -7.46 -25.87 38.00
N THR A 440 -8.04 -25.01 37.19
CA THR A 440 -7.98 -23.56 37.34
C THR A 440 -9.03 -23.00 38.31
N THR A 441 -10.16 -23.69 38.46
CA THR A 441 -11.30 -23.26 39.28
C THR A 441 -11.11 -23.42 40.78
N ALA A 442 -10.17 -24.27 41.21
CA ALA A 442 -9.92 -24.59 42.61
C ALA A 442 -8.56 -24.07 43.14
N GLY A 443 -8.10 -22.90 42.63
CA GLY A 443 -6.85 -22.29 43.10
C GLY A 443 -5.58 -22.85 42.48
N ARG A 444 -5.65 -23.38 41.25
CA ARG A 444 -4.52 -23.93 40.47
C ARG A 444 -3.77 -25.06 41.19
N GLN A 445 -4.40 -26.19 41.35
CA GLN A 445 -3.80 -27.44 41.85
C GLN A 445 -3.76 -28.50 40.75
N PRO A 446 -2.82 -29.45 40.80
CA PRO A 446 -2.78 -30.62 39.93
C PRO A 446 -4.10 -31.38 40.00
N LEU A 447 -4.55 -31.94 38.90
CA LEU A 447 -5.81 -32.70 38.84
C LEU A 447 -5.83 -33.90 39.76
N GLU A 448 -4.68 -34.52 39.98
CA GLU A 448 -4.50 -35.66 40.92
C GLU A 448 -4.82 -35.24 42.35
N ASP A 449 -4.30 -34.10 42.81
CA ASP A 449 -4.56 -33.56 44.15
C ASP A 449 -6.02 -33.14 44.33
N TYR A 450 -6.64 -32.62 43.29
CA TYR A 450 -8.06 -32.27 43.29
C TYR A 450 -8.97 -33.50 43.45
N GLN A 451 -8.62 -34.62 42.81
CA GLN A 451 -9.37 -35.87 42.95
C GLN A 451 -9.20 -36.51 44.35
N ILE A 452 -7.98 -36.41 44.88
CA ILE A 452 -7.71 -36.92 46.25
C ILE A 452 -8.46 -36.09 47.30
N GLY A 453 -8.46 -34.73 47.17
CA GLY A 453 -9.22 -33.87 48.08
C GLY A 453 -10.74 -34.11 48.02
N ALA A 454 -11.26 -34.29 46.82
CA ALA A 454 -12.70 -34.60 46.65
C ALA A 454 -13.12 -35.99 47.20
N VAL A 455 -12.18 -36.95 47.19
CA VAL A 455 -12.41 -38.29 47.78
C VAL A 455 -12.30 -38.23 49.33
N ASP A 456 -11.38 -37.47 49.85
CA ASP A 456 -11.24 -37.29 51.32
C ASP A 456 -12.42 -36.52 51.91
N GLU A 457 -12.97 -35.53 51.22
CA GLU A 457 -14.17 -34.80 51.61
C GLU A 457 -15.44 -35.69 51.51
N ALA A 458 -15.49 -36.61 50.54
CA ALA A 458 -16.56 -37.58 50.40
C ALA A 458 -16.46 -38.74 51.39
N LEU A 459 -15.25 -39.07 51.88
CA LEU A 459 -15.04 -40.16 52.86
C LEU A 459 -15.11 -39.68 54.29
N ASN A 460 -15.02 -38.39 54.60
CA ASN A 460 -15.13 -37.80 55.93
C ASN A 460 -16.17 -36.66 55.96
N PRO A 461 -17.47 -36.98 55.91
CA PRO A 461 -18.52 -35.96 55.98
C PRO A 461 -18.72 -35.36 57.38
N ASP A 462 -17.98 -35.84 58.39
CA ASP A 462 -18.19 -35.44 59.82
C ASP A 462 -17.19 -34.38 60.32
N ASN A 463 -16.42 -33.71 59.47
CA ASN A 463 -15.43 -32.71 59.93
C ASN A 463 -15.98 -31.26 59.99
N GLU A 464 -17.28 -31.06 59.97
CA GLU A 464 -17.94 -29.77 60.19
C GLU A 464 -18.34 -29.50 61.64
N ASN A 465 -17.59 -29.98 62.62
CA ASN A 465 -17.78 -29.52 64.00
C ASN A 465 -16.50 -29.58 64.82
N VAL A 466 -15.63 -28.57 64.74
CA VAL A 466 -14.86 -28.08 65.88
C VAL A 466 -14.40 -26.64 65.62
N ALA A 467 -14.95 -25.75 66.45
CA ALA A 467 -14.61 -24.37 66.80
C ALA A 467 -15.15 -23.26 65.90
#